data_bda52327c58122902fb40d22ad8ae72a
#
_entry.id   bda52327c58122902fb40d22ad8ae72a
#
_cell.length_a   1.000
_cell.length_b   1.000
_cell.length_c   1.000
_cell.angle_alpha   90.00
_cell.angle_beta   90.00
_cell.angle_gamma   90.00
#
_symmetry.space_group_name_H-M   'P 1'
#
loop_
_entity.id
_entity.type
_entity.pdbx_description
1 polymer ?
#
loop_
_entity_poly.entity_id
_entity_poly.type
_entity_poly.pdbx_seq_one_letter_code
_entity_poly.pdbx_strand_id
1 'polypeptide(L)'
;MAQKILIMGESGTGKSTSLRNLDPEITAVVNPVGKPLPFKSSNGKFSMLNNETKSGNITAWMKGQAKAGKKILIVDDFQYLLSIPYMNRIHEGGWDKWNDFGDDYFKLIDVCADLPADVRVYYLSHCETLENGITTIKLIGKLLREKITIEGLFTIVLRTSVIDQKYFFLTQNSGKDTVKSPMGMFSEYAVENDLAYIDDKVCNYYEIGDYKSDAEMAARDQEVAGGIEKPDPKGRRARGTAAAPKGERRTRAQVEAENNEKMADYQQKVFDKIAEVAGDSEEVPFDEAAAAADKVPKPDLEKPPRRTRRERQEEAGQGEKAENPADKFKDIPDGQDEEPLPMNPPVEGGRKPRERKARAIQPEGQAEQPETPQEAVQEPEQDGSARSRRTRRTRG
;
A
#
# COMPACT_ATOMS: atom_id res chain seq x y z
N MET A 1 15.49 15.35 -8.84
CA MET A 1 14.62 14.48 -8.04
C MET A 1 14.85 13.04 -8.46
N ALA A 2 15.15 12.16 -7.52
CA ALA A 2 15.37 10.74 -7.78
C ALA A 2 14.08 10.05 -8.28
N GLN A 3 14.23 8.99 -9.08
CA GLN A 3 13.12 8.13 -9.46
C GLN A 3 12.74 7.24 -8.28
N LYS A 4 11.44 7.15 -8.00
CA LYS A 4 10.90 6.31 -6.93
C LYS A 4 9.95 5.26 -7.48
N ILE A 5 10.22 4.01 -7.12
CA ILE A 5 9.51 2.84 -7.63
C ILE A 5 8.98 2.04 -6.44
N LEU A 6 7.71 1.67 -6.48
CA LEU A 6 7.09 0.77 -5.50
C LEU A 6 7.02 -0.64 -6.07
N ILE A 7 7.50 -1.61 -5.30
CA ILE A 7 7.35 -3.04 -5.59
C ILE A 7 6.55 -3.67 -4.46
N MET A 8 5.35 -4.11 -4.76
CA MET A 8 4.49 -4.76 -3.78
C MET A 8 4.36 -6.26 -4.06
N GLY A 9 4.06 -7.04 -3.02
CA GLY A 9 3.81 -8.47 -3.18
C GLY A 9 3.63 -9.20 -1.87
N GLU A 10 3.06 -10.39 -1.94
CA GLU A 10 2.86 -11.26 -0.78
C GLU A 10 4.20 -11.82 -0.27
N SER A 11 4.16 -12.45 0.91
CA SER A 11 5.35 -13.14 1.43
C SER A 11 5.74 -14.29 0.50
N GLY A 12 7.05 -14.45 0.25
CA GLY A 12 7.57 -15.55 -0.58
C GLY A 12 7.43 -15.35 -2.09
N THR A 13 6.95 -14.19 -2.57
CA THR A 13 6.77 -13.94 -4.02
C THR A 13 8.00 -13.34 -4.71
N GLY A 14 9.14 -13.28 -4.02
CA GLY A 14 10.42 -12.93 -4.64
C GLY A 14 10.83 -11.46 -4.51
N LYS A 15 10.19 -10.63 -3.68
CA LYS A 15 10.57 -9.21 -3.50
C LYS A 15 12.08 -9.06 -3.23
N SER A 16 12.55 -9.54 -2.09
CA SER A 16 13.97 -9.42 -1.73
C SER A 16 14.89 -10.30 -2.61
N THR A 17 14.38 -11.39 -3.18
CA THR A 17 15.16 -12.26 -4.10
C THR A 17 15.49 -11.54 -5.40
N SER A 18 14.65 -10.58 -5.85
CA SER A 18 14.88 -9.83 -7.07
C SER A 18 16.15 -8.99 -7.07
N LEU A 19 16.71 -8.71 -5.87
CA LEU A 19 17.95 -7.93 -5.70
C LEU A 19 19.21 -8.70 -6.11
N ARG A 20 19.11 -10.01 -6.35
CA ARG A 20 20.26 -10.95 -6.49
C ARG A 20 21.29 -10.55 -7.56
N ASN A 21 20.84 -9.88 -8.61
CA ASN A 21 21.66 -9.50 -9.77
C ASN A 21 22.07 -8.03 -9.78
N LEU A 22 21.67 -7.25 -8.74
CA LEU A 22 22.11 -5.86 -8.63
C LEU A 22 23.61 -5.78 -8.31
N ASP A 23 24.26 -4.74 -8.85
CA ASP A 23 25.65 -4.43 -8.54
C ASP A 23 25.78 -3.84 -7.12
N PRO A 24 26.50 -4.50 -6.20
CA PRO A 24 26.70 -4.01 -4.84
C PRO A 24 27.51 -2.70 -4.77
N GLU A 25 28.35 -2.41 -5.78
CA GLU A 25 29.17 -1.20 -5.78
C GLU A 25 28.31 0.06 -5.87
N ILE A 26 27.20 -0.01 -6.59
CA ILE A 26 26.29 1.13 -6.79
C ILE A 26 24.97 0.99 -6.00
N THR A 27 24.78 -0.10 -5.25
CA THR A 27 23.55 -0.39 -4.50
C THR A 27 23.76 -0.26 -3.00
N ALA A 28 22.74 0.27 -2.31
CA ALA A 28 22.67 0.29 -0.84
C ALA A 28 21.25 -0.09 -0.39
N VAL A 29 21.16 -0.82 0.74
CA VAL A 29 19.91 -1.45 1.20
C VAL A 29 19.58 -1.06 2.64
N VAL A 30 18.40 -0.51 2.87
CA VAL A 30 17.78 -0.35 4.18
C VAL A 30 16.99 -1.63 4.47
N ASN A 31 17.30 -2.28 5.59
CA ASN A 31 16.68 -3.54 6.03
C ASN A 31 16.17 -3.37 7.47
N PRO A 32 14.96 -2.85 7.68
CA PRO A 32 14.44 -2.50 9.00
C PRO A 32 14.35 -3.68 9.96
N VAL A 33 14.15 -4.87 9.43
CA VAL A 33 13.97 -6.11 10.22
C VAL A 33 15.27 -6.83 10.49
N GLY A 34 16.35 -6.49 9.75
CA GLY A 34 17.66 -7.11 9.90
C GLY A 34 17.73 -8.58 9.44
N LYS A 35 16.78 -9.04 8.62
CA LYS A 35 16.79 -10.40 8.07
C LYS A 35 17.95 -10.57 7.08
N PRO A 36 18.59 -11.75 7.02
CA PRO A 36 19.52 -12.05 5.95
C PRO A 36 18.79 -12.04 4.60
N LEU A 37 19.48 -11.58 3.55
CA LEU A 37 18.93 -11.63 2.19
C LEU A 37 18.75 -13.10 1.75
N PRO A 38 17.69 -13.44 1.00
CA PRO A 38 17.32 -14.82 0.67
C PRO A 38 18.13 -15.41 -0.49
N PHE A 39 19.33 -14.89 -0.74
CA PHE A 39 20.23 -15.36 -1.79
C PHE A 39 21.69 -15.22 -1.37
N LYS A 40 22.56 -16.03 -2.01
CA LYS A 40 23.99 -15.91 -1.86
C LYS A 40 24.50 -14.91 -2.90
N SER A 41 25.03 -13.77 -2.44
CA SER A 41 25.62 -12.80 -3.34
C SER A 41 26.93 -13.35 -3.93
N SER A 42 27.03 -13.36 -5.25
CA SER A 42 28.24 -13.69 -5.99
C SER A 42 29.16 -12.48 -6.22
N ASN A 43 28.58 -11.27 -6.21
CA ASN A 43 29.21 -10.02 -6.65
C ASN A 43 29.66 -9.12 -5.48
N GLY A 44 29.77 -9.64 -4.26
CA GLY A 44 30.12 -8.83 -3.10
C GLY A 44 28.96 -8.60 -2.14
N LYS A 45 29.13 -7.68 -1.19
CA LYS A 45 28.14 -7.37 -0.16
C LYS A 45 27.58 -5.97 -0.39
N PHE A 46 26.28 -5.85 -0.31
CA PHE A 46 25.61 -4.54 -0.29
C PHE A 46 26.01 -3.71 0.94
N SER A 47 26.05 -2.40 0.78
CA SER A 47 26.02 -1.48 1.90
C SER A 47 24.64 -1.59 2.58
N MET A 48 24.59 -1.97 3.85
CA MET A 48 23.33 -2.29 4.55
C MET A 48 23.13 -1.40 5.77
N LEU A 49 21.91 -0.89 5.95
CA LEU A 49 21.41 -0.30 7.20
C LEU A 49 20.39 -1.27 7.80
N ASN A 50 20.81 -2.01 8.83
CA ASN A 50 19.97 -3.03 9.47
C ASN A 50 19.36 -2.53 10.77
N ASN A 51 18.14 -3.00 11.09
CA ASN A 51 17.45 -2.76 12.37
C ASN A 51 17.19 -1.27 12.69
N GLU A 52 17.17 -0.40 11.69
CA GLU A 52 16.84 1.01 11.86
C GLU A 52 15.40 1.27 11.41
N THR A 53 14.62 1.98 12.24
CA THR A 53 13.21 2.28 11.98
C THR A 53 12.89 3.78 12.08
N LYS A 54 13.83 4.60 12.54
CA LYS A 54 13.64 6.05 12.64
C LYS A 54 13.79 6.70 11.26
N SER A 55 12.76 7.36 10.79
CA SER A 55 12.72 8.01 9.47
C SER A 55 13.88 8.98 9.26
N GLY A 56 14.23 9.79 10.27
CA GLY A 56 15.34 10.74 10.21
C GLY A 56 16.71 10.07 9.99
N ASN A 57 16.99 8.95 10.66
CA ASN A 57 18.25 8.22 10.50
C ASN A 57 18.33 7.57 9.13
N ILE A 58 17.24 6.96 8.67
CA ILE A 58 17.16 6.31 7.37
C ILE A 58 17.36 7.33 6.24
N THR A 59 16.65 8.45 6.27
CA THR A 59 16.76 9.49 5.24
C THR A 59 18.16 10.13 5.22
N ALA A 60 18.76 10.37 6.38
CA ALA A 60 20.14 10.85 6.48
C ALA A 60 21.14 9.84 5.88
N TRP A 61 20.97 8.55 6.20
CA TRP A 61 21.81 7.49 5.65
C TRP A 61 21.65 7.36 4.13
N MET A 62 20.42 7.39 3.59
CA MET A 62 20.17 7.36 2.14
C MET A 62 20.86 8.52 1.42
N LYS A 63 20.78 9.74 1.96
CA LYS A 63 21.49 10.92 1.43
C LYS A 63 23.02 10.73 1.48
N GLY A 64 23.52 10.12 2.55
CA GLY A 64 24.94 9.77 2.70
C GLY A 64 25.40 8.77 1.64
N GLN A 65 24.63 7.71 1.40
CA GLN A 65 24.94 6.70 0.39
C GLN A 65 24.91 7.29 -1.03
N ALA A 66 23.94 8.13 -1.35
CA ALA A 66 23.89 8.83 -2.64
C ALA A 66 25.12 9.73 -2.86
N LYS A 67 25.56 10.46 -1.81
CA LYS A 67 26.80 11.25 -1.85
C LYS A 67 28.06 10.40 -2.02
N ALA A 68 28.04 9.18 -1.49
CA ALA A 68 29.13 8.20 -1.65
C ALA A 68 29.12 7.50 -3.02
N GLY A 69 28.24 7.88 -3.94
CA GLY A 69 28.19 7.38 -5.31
C GLY A 69 27.19 6.24 -5.53
N LYS A 70 26.43 5.83 -4.52
CA LYS A 70 25.37 4.83 -4.72
C LYS A 70 24.25 5.39 -5.59
N LYS A 71 23.83 4.61 -6.59
CA LYS A 71 22.81 4.98 -7.57
C LYS A 71 21.49 4.26 -7.37
N ILE A 72 21.53 3.11 -6.70
CA ILE A 72 20.36 2.28 -6.41
C ILE A 72 20.20 2.20 -4.89
N LEU A 73 19.10 2.74 -4.39
CA LEU A 73 18.75 2.67 -2.97
C LEU A 73 17.53 1.77 -2.82
N ILE A 74 17.63 0.77 -1.97
CA ILE A 74 16.55 -0.19 -1.70
C ILE A 74 16.04 0.05 -0.28
N VAL A 75 14.74 0.13 -0.11
CA VAL A 75 14.07 0.05 1.19
C VAL A 75 13.30 -1.27 1.21
N ASP A 76 13.95 -2.31 1.74
CA ASP A 76 13.35 -3.65 1.81
C ASP A 76 12.39 -3.72 3.01
N ASP A 77 11.34 -4.49 2.87
CA ASP A 77 10.30 -4.64 3.91
C ASP A 77 9.72 -3.28 4.40
N PHE A 78 9.49 -2.33 3.47
CA PHE A 78 9.08 -0.94 3.71
C PHE A 78 7.91 -0.79 4.70
N GLN A 79 6.94 -1.71 4.69
CA GLN A 79 5.82 -1.69 5.62
C GLN A 79 6.24 -1.80 7.09
N TYR A 80 7.39 -2.43 7.41
CA TYR A 80 7.83 -2.56 8.80
C TYR A 80 8.33 -1.23 9.38
N LEU A 81 8.64 -0.25 8.54
CA LEU A 81 8.89 1.13 8.97
C LEU A 81 7.63 1.83 9.50
N LEU A 82 6.47 1.24 9.28
CA LEU A 82 5.20 1.63 9.90
C LEU A 82 4.81 0.67 11.03
N SER A 83 4.98 -0.63 10.83
CA SER A 83 4.49 -1.67 11.76
C SER A 83 5.30 -1.74 13.05
N ILE A 84 6.62 -1.60 12.99
CA ILE A 84 7.49 -1.67 14.18
C ILE A 84 7.28 -0.44 15.08
N PRO A 85 7.33 0.81 14.59
CA PRO A 85 7.00 1.98 15.40
C PRO A 85 5.59 1.91 16.00
N TYR A 86 4.60 1.42 15.24
CA TYR A 86 3.25 1.21 15.76
C TYR A 86 3.23 0.24 16.95
N MET A 87 3.89 -0.92 16.83
CA MET A 87 3.95 -1.90 17.92
C MET A 87 4.68 -1.36 19.16
N ASN A 88 5.73 -0.57 18.98
CA ASN A 88 6.48 0.04 20.08
C ASN A 88 5.65 1.06 20.87
N ARG A 89 4.63 1.66 20.22
CA ARG A 89 3.75 2.69 20.80
C ARG A 89 2.30 2.22 20.93
N ILE A 90 2.05 0.90 20.96
CA ILE A 90 0.69 0.34 20.93
C ILE A 90 -0.15 0.76 22.13
N HIS A 91 0.47 0.96 23.30
CA HIS A 91 -0.20 1.38 24.53
C HIS A 91 -0.42 2.89 24.66
N GLU A 92 0.11 3.68 23.72
CA GLU A 92 -0.15 5.12 23.72
C GLU A 92 -1.58 5.40 23.25
N GLY A 93 -2.32 6.19 24.02
CA GLY A 93 -3.64 6.71 23.65
C GLY A 93 -3.55 7.91 22.70
N GLY A 94 -4.70 8.36 22.20
CA GLY A 94 -4.81 9.59 21.41
C GLY A 94 -4.57 9.43 19.91
N TRP A 95 -4.81 10.54 19.18
CA TRP A 95 -4.71 10.57 17.71
C TRP A 95 -3.34 11.03 17.22
N ASP A 96 -2.56 11.73 18.05
CA ASP A 96 -1.30 12.37 17.63
C ASP A 96 -0.28 11.33 17.12
N LYS A 97 -0.22 10.16 17.76
CA LYS A 97 0.65 9.06 17.29
C LYS A 97 0.39 8.63 15.84
N TRP A 98 -0.88 8.72 15.38
CA TRP A 98 -1.23 8.35 14.01
C TRP A 98 -0.74 9.38 13.00
N ASN A 99 -0.72 10.66 13.38
CA ASN A 99 -0.14 11.73 12.59
C ASN A 99 1.39 11.57 12.52
N ASP A 100 2.05 11.24 13.65
CA ASP A 100 3.48 10.96 13.70
C ASP A 100 3.85 9.80 12.76
N PHE A 101 3.13 8.68 12.81
CA PHE A 101 3.38 7.53 11.93
C PHE A 101 3.17 7.90 10.46
N GLY A 102 2.14 8.67 10.16
CA GLY A 102 1.88 9.14 8.80
C GLY A 102 2.98 10.05 8.28
N ASP A 103 3.41 11.01 9.08
CA ASP A 103 4.47 11.97 8.75
C ASP A 103 5.82 11.25 8.56
N ASP A 104 6.20 10.38 9.49
CA ASP A 104 7.45 9.61 9.41
C ASP A 104 7.48 8.70 8.17
N TYR A 105 6.36 8.04 7.86
CA TYR A 105 6.26 7.19 6.68
C TYR A 105 6.31 7.99 5.38
N PHE A 106 5.66 9.15 5.35
CA PHE A 106 5.70 10.07 4.22
C PHE A 106 7.10 10.63 3.97
N LYS A 107 7.84 11.03 5.02
CA LYS A 107 9.23 11.51 4.93
C LYS A 107 10.16 10.51 4.26
N LEU A 108 9.94 9.21 4.48
CA LEU A 108 10.72 8.15 3.83
C LEU A 108 10.53 8.12 2.30
N ILE A 109 9.40 8.57 1.80
CA ILE A 109 9.14 8.68 0.35
C ILE A 109 9.59 10.05 -0.18
N ASP A 110 9.35 11.11 0.60
CA ASP A 110 9.64 12.48 0.23
C ASP A 110 11.15 12.75 0.11
N VAL A 111 12.00 11.98 0.81
CA VAL A 111 13.47 12.06 0.69
C VAL A 111 13.97 12.01 -0.76
N CYS A 112 13.22 11.39 -1.67
CA CYS A 112 13.54 11.32 -3.09
C CYS A 112 13.61 12.71 -3.77
N ALA A 113 12.95 13.72 -3.21
CA ALA A 113 13.03 15.10 -3.69
C ALA A 113 14.43 15.69 -3.50
N ASP A 114 15.12 15.30 -2.43
CA ASP A 114 16.45 15.79 -2.04
C ASP A 114 17.61 14.96 -2.63
N LEU A 115 17.29 13.83 -3.26
CA LEU A 115 18.30 12.95 -3.87
C LEU A 115 18.61 13.37 -5.30
N PRO A 116 19.85 13.12 -5.80
CA PRO A 116 20.25 13.38 -7.17
C PRO A 116 19.32 12.69 -8.19
N ALA A 117 19.18 13.30 -9.38
CA ALA A 117 18.26 12.80 -10.40
C ALA A 117 18.67 11.45 -11.02
N ASP A 118 19.93 11.09 -10.88
CA ASP A 118 20.50 9.81 -11.33
C ASP A 118 20.39 8.68 -10.29
N VAL A 119 19.72 8.94 -9.16
CA VAL A 119 19.43 7.94 -8.12
C VAL A 119 18.05 7.34 -8.35
N ARG A 120 17.92 6.03 -8.18
CA ARG A 120 16.65 5.28 -8.18
C ARG A 120 16.43 4.68 -6.80
N VAL A 121 15.22 4.85 -6.28
CA VAL A 121 14.83 4.35 -4.95
C VAL A 121 13.71 3.34 -5.12
N TYR A 122 13.94 2.12 -4.69
CA TYR A 122 12.99 1.00 -4.74
C TYR A 122 12.45 0.70 -3.35
N TYR A 123 11.14 0.79 -3.20
CA TYR A 123 10.43 0.47 -1.96
C TYR A 123 9.75 -0.89 -2.13
N LEU A 124 10.25 -1.90 -1.40
CA LEU A 124 9.70 -3.25 -1.42
C LEU A 124 8.74 -3.42 -0.24
N SER A 125 7.46 -3.63 -0.52
CA SER A 125 6.43 -3.70 0.52
C SER A 125 5.54 -4.92 0.36
N HIS A 126 4.94 -5.38 1.44
CA HIS A 126 3.87 -6.36 1.35
C HIS A 126 2.60 -5.73 0.78
N CYS A 127 1.78 -6.54 0.13
CA CYS A 127 0.46 -6.16 -0.33
C CYS A 127 -0.64 -6.82 0.51
N GLU A 128 -1.85 -6.31 0.37
CA GLU A 128 -3.08 -6.89 0.89
C GLU A 128 -4.17 -6.82 -0.18
N THR A 129 -5.11 -7.75 -0.13
CA THR A 129 -6.30 -7.70 -1.00
C THR A 129 -7.47 -7.19 -0.18
N LEU A 130 -8.05 -6.08 -0.61
CA LEU A 130 -9.20 -5.45 0.02
C LEU A 130 -10.48 -6.26 -0.25
N GLU A 131 -11.55 -5.97 0.49
CA GLU A 131 -12.86 -6.62 0.34
C GLU A 131 -13.45 -6.48 -1.08
N ASN A 132 -13.15 -5.39 -1.78
CA ASN A 132 -13.53 -5.16 -3.17
C ASN A 132 -12.72 -6.00 -4.19
N GLY A 133 -11.79 -6.84 -3.73
CA GLY A 133 -10.93 -7.68 -4.54
C GLY A 133 -9.73 -6.98 -5.18
N ILE A 134 -9.46 -5.73 -4.82
CA ILE A 134 -8.28 -4.98 -5.32
C ILE A 134 -7.09 -5.24 -4.41
N THR A 135 -5.97 -5.63 -5.00
CA THR A 135 -4.69 -5.78 -4.31
C THR A 135 -3.94 -4.44 -4.31
N THR A 136 -3.53 -4.01 -3.12
CA THR A 136 -2.86 -2.73 -2.87
C THR A 136 -1.72 -2.90 -1.87
N ILE A 137 -0.91 -1.87 -1.63
CA ILE A 137 0.11 -1.88 -0.58
C ILE A 137 -0.53 -2.09 0.80
N LYS A 138 0.10 -2.91 1.64
CA LYS A 138 -0.36 -3.14 3.01
C LYS A 138 0.04 -1.98 3.92
N LEU A 139 -0.96 -1.34 4.51
CA LEU A 139 -0.78 -0.17 5.38
C LEU A 139 -1.52 -0.33 6.71
N ILE A 140 -0.99 0.29 7.76
CA ILE A 140 -1.63 0.40 9.07
C ILE A 140 -2.22 1.79 9.22
N GLY A 141 -3.46 1.87 9.72
CA GLY A 141 -4.17 3.14 9.95
C GLY A 141 -4.89 3.69 8.73
N LYS A 142 -5.90 4.52 9.01
CA LYS A 142 -6.77 5.12 7.98
C LYS A 142 -6.11 6.29 7.26
N LEU A 143 -5.21 7.03 7.93
CA LEU A 143 -4.60 8.24 7.36
C LEU A 143 -3.87 7.94 6.05
N LEU A 144 -2.95 6.98 6.04
CA LEU A 144 -2.15 6.63 4.87
C LEU A 144 -3.01 5.96 3.78
N ARG A 145 -3.99 5.12 4.17
CA ARG A 145 -4.83 4.39 3.23
C ARG A 145 -5.89 5.27 2.56
N GLU A 146 -6.63 6.06 3.34
CA GLU A 146 -7.82 6.77 2.87
C GLU A 146 -7.55 8.22 2.46
N LYS A 147 -6.54 8.88 3.07
CA LYS A 147 -6.28 10.31 2.87
C LYS A 147 -5.13 10.59 1.91
N ILE A 148 -4.08 9.76 1.92
CA ILE A 148 -2.86 10.04 1.15
C ILE A 148 -2.81 9.20 -0.13
N THR A 149 -3.27 7.94 -0.12
CA THR A 149 -3.15 7.00 -1.24
C THR A 149 -1.68 6.85 -1.66
N ILE A 150 -0.93 6.07 -0.90
CA ILE A 150 0.54 5.95 -1.02
C ILE A 150 0.99 5.61 -2.44
N GLU A 151 0.30 4.71 -3.15
CA GLU A 151 0.65 4.35 -4.53
C GLU A 151 0.52 5.53 -5.50
N GLY A 152 -0.28 6.55 -5.15
CA GLY A 152 -0.40 7.80 -5.91
C GLY A 152 0.90 8.61 -5.98
N LEU A 153 1.79 8.41 -4.98
CA LEU A 153 3.08 9.10 -4.90
C LEU A 153 4.14 8.51 -5.85
N PHE A 154 3.88 7.34 -6.45
CA PHE A 154 4.80 6.64 -7.35
C PHE A 154 4.27 6.66 -8.78
N THR A 155 5.17 6.82 -9.75
CA THR A 155 4.83 6.69 -11.18
C THR A 155 4.87 5.23 -11.61
N ILE A 156 5.73 4.43 -11.00
CA ILE A 156 5.92 3.01 -11.28
C ILE A 156 5.55 2.22 -10.02
N VAL A 157 4.58 1.34 -10.17
CA VAL A 157 4.16 0.38 -9.14
C VAL A 157 4.12 -1.00 -9.78
N LEU A 158 5.02 -1.88 -9.36
CA LEU A 158 5.10 -3.27 -9.83
C LEU A 158 4.58 -4.22 -8.75
N ARG A 159 4.16 -5.41 -9.17
CA ARG A 159 3.75 -6.45 -8.23
C ARG A 159 4.51 -7.74 -8.50
N THR A 160 5.11 -8.33 -7.45
CA THR A 160 5.69 -9.67 -7.57
C THR A 160 4.59 -10.74 -7.56
N SER A 161 4.74 -11.75 -8.40
CA SER A 161 3.82 -12.88 -8.52
C SER A 161 4.57 -14.18 -8.77
N VAL A 162 3.98 -15.30 -8.34
CA VAL A 162 4.48 -16.64 -8.65
C VAL A 162 3.42 -17.32 -9.53
N ILE A 163 3.83 -17.71 -10.71
CA ILE A 163 2.96 -18.37 -11.70
C ILE A 163 3.74 -19.60 -12.19
N ASP A 164 3.15 -20.77 -12.10
CA ASP A 164 3.78 -22.05 -12.49
C ASP A 164 5.18 -22.24 -11.91
N GLN A 165 5.32 -21.94 -10.60
CA GLN A 165 6.58 -21.99 -9.82
C GLN A 165 7.70 -21.05 -10.29
N LYS A 166 7.41 -20.14 -11.21
CA LYS A 166 8.32 -19.08 -11.66
C LYS A 166 7.93 -17.74 -11.05
N TYR A 167 8.92 -16.92 -10.82
CA TYR A 167 8.78 -15.61 -10.19
C TYR A 167 8.78 -14.50 -11.25
N PHE A 168 7.81 -13.59 -11.16
CA PHE A 168 7.62 -12.51 -12.13
C PHE A 168 7.37 -11.17 -11.44
N PHE A 169 7.66 -10.09 -12.16
CA PHE A 169 7.08 -8.77 -11.93
C PHE A 169 5.90 -8.57 -12.87
N LEU A 170 4.75 -8.19 -12.33
CA LEU A 170 3.61 -7.71 -13.11
C LEU A 170 3.79 -6.20 -13.32
N THR A 171 3.70 -5.76 -14.57
CA THR A 171 4.06 -4.41 -15.03
C THR A 171 2.86 -3.55 -15.40
N GLN A 172 1.69 -4.15 -15.63
CA GLN A 172 0.48 -3.51 -16.09
C GLN A 172 -0.71 -3.86 -15.18
N ASN A 173 -1.62 -2.91 -15.02
CA ASN A 173 -2.83 -3.08 -14.22
C ASN A 173 -3.74 -4.18 -14.78
N SER A 174 -4.10 -5.15 -13.97
CA SER A 174 -5.01 -6.24 -14.30
C SER A 174 -6.49 -5.91 -14.09
N GLY A 175 -6.80 -4.73 -13.55
CA GLY A 175 -8.14 -4.36 -13.07
C GLY A 175 -8.46 -4.89 -11.67
N LYS A 176 -7.51 -5.60 -11.02
CA LYS A 176 -7.62 -6.15 -9.67
C LYS A 176 -6.44 -5.76 -8.76
N ASP A 177 -5.63 -4.83 -9.19
CA ASP A 177 -4.46 -4.34 -8.44
C ASP A 177 -4.20 -2.86 -8.75
N THR A 178 -3.23 -2.27 -8.05
CA THR A 178 -2.79 -0.89 -8.22
C THR A 178 -1.50 -0.79 -9.04
N VAL A 179 -1.13 -1.85 -9.76
CA VAL A 179 0.05 -1.88 -10.65
C VAL A 179 -0.09 -0.83 -11.74
N LYS A 180 0.98 -0.11 -12.00
CA LYS A 180 1.08 0.89 -13.06
C LYS A 180 2.51 1.11 -13.49
N SER A 181 2.70 1.44 -14.76
CA SER A 181 3.95 1.88 -15.34
C SER A 181 3.69 2.93 -16.42
N PRO A 182 4.68 3.76 -16.77
CA PRO A 182 4.57 4.69 -17.89
C PRO A 182 4.19 3.98 -19.19
N MET A 183 3.47 4.70 -20.05
CA MET A 183 3.05 4.17 -21.35
C MET A 183 4.29 3.81 -22.19
N GLY A 184 4.33 2.59 -22.72
CA GLY A 184 5.40 2.13 -23.58
C GLY A 184 6.68 1.66 -22.85
N MET A 185 6.76 1.80 -21.52
CA MET A 185 7.94 1.32 -20.77
C MET A 185 8.08 -0.21 -20.83
N PHE A 186 6.99 -0.95 -20.62
CA PHE A 186 6.97 -2.40 -20.67
C PHE A 186 5.99 -2.89 -21.73
N SER A 187 6.47 -3.72 -22.68
CA SER A 187 5.63 -4.39 -23.68
C SER A 187 4.84 -5.55 -23.06
N GLU A 188 5.45 -6.28 -22.13
CA GLU A 188 4.92 -7.50 -21.52
C GLU A 188 4.17 -7.22 -20.22
N TYR A 189 3.09 -7.97 -19.98
CA TYR A 189 2.34 -7.94 -18.72
C TYR A 189 3.15 -8.49 -17.55
N ALA A 190 3.93 -9.54 -17.79
CA ALA A 190 4.79 -10.17 -16.79
C ALA A 190 6.21 -10.34 -17.34
N VAL A 191 7.19 -9.92 -16.55
CA VAL A 191 8.60 -10.07 -16.85
C VAL A 191 9.29 -10.82 -15.72
N GLU A 192 10.46 -11.42 -16.00
CA GLU A 192 11.22 -12.16 -14.99
C GLU A 192 11.47 -11.32 -13.74
N ASN A 193 11.47 -11.97 -12.58
CA ASN A 193 11.75 -11.34 -11.28
C ASN A 193 13.25 -11.03 -11.13
N ASP A 194 13.70 -10.00 -11.84
CA ASP A 194 15.07 -9.46 -11.81
C ASP A 194 15.04 -7.93 -11.72
N LEU A 195 15.45 -7.40 -10.57
CA LEU A 195 15.45 -5.95 -10.35
C LEU A 195 16.53 -5.23 -11.16
N ALA A 196 17.61 -5.92 -11.54
CA ALA A 196 18.62 -5.33 -12.42
C ALA A 196 18.07 -5.02 -13.82
N TYR A 197 17.20 -5.91 -14.35
CA TYR A 197 16.46 -5.62 -15.58
C TYR A 197 15.50 -4.44 -15.43
N ILE A 198 14.74 -4.39 -14.33
CA ILE A 198 13.83 -3.27 -14.05
C ILE A 198 14.59 -1.94 -13.97
N ASP A 199 15.76 -1.93 -13.29
CA ASP A 199 16.61 -0.74 -13.17
C ASP A 199 17.14 -0.27 -14.53
N ASP A 200 17.63 -1.18 -15.37
CA ASP A 200 18.02 -0.89 -16.74
C ASP A 200 16.86 -0.28 -17.55
N LYS A 201 15.64 -0.82 -17.39
CA LYS A 201 14.45 -0.33 -18.07
C LYS A 201 14.05 1.07 -17.60
N VAL A 202 14.18 1.36 -16.32
CA VAL A 202 13.96 2.70 -15.76
C VAL A 202 14.99 3.67 -16.26
N CYS A 203 16.27 3.27 -16.28
CA CYS A 203 17.35 4.10 -16.79
C CYS A 203 17.19 4.41 -18.28
N ASN A 204 16.85 3.42 -19.10
CA ASN A 204 16.60 3.60 -20.52
C ASN A 204 15.41 4.55 -20.76
N TYR A 205 14.27 4.33 -20.10
CA TYR A 205 13.05 5.11 -20.30
C TYR A 205 13.20 6.59 -19.92
N TYR A 206 13.96 6.88 -18.85
CA TYR A 206 14.18 8.24 -18.35
C TYR A 206 15.53 8.81 -18.71
N GLU A 207 16.32 8.12 -19.56
CA GLU A 207 17.64 8.54 -20.02
C GLU A 207 18.59 8.88 -18.85
N ILE A 208 18.68 7.96 -17.86
CA ILE A 208 19.45 8.18 -16.63
C ILE A 208 20.84 7.56 -16.74
N GLY A 209 21.89 8.39 -16.64
CA GLY A 209 23.29 7.96 -16.65
C GLY A 209 23.69 7.26 -17.94
N ASP A 210 24.56 6.26 -17.84
CA ASP A 210 24.99 5.43 -18.98
C ASP A 210 23.96 4.32 -19.21
N TYR A 211 22.79 4.69 -19.73
CA TYR A 211 21.69 3.77 -19.98
C TYR A 211 21.88 2.95 -21.26
N LYS A 212 21.31 1.75 -21.28
CA LYS A 212 21.29 0.89 -22.46
C LYS A 212 20.39 1.47 -23.55
N SER A 213 20.81 1.36 -24.79
CA SER A 213 20.03 1.80 -25.95
C SER A 213 18.70 1.03 -26.09
N ASP A 214 17.76 1.60 -26.82
CA ASP A 214 16.46 0.95 -27.11
C ASP A 214 16.63 -0.41 -27.79
N ALA A 215 17.64 -0.56 -28.65
CA ALA A 215 17.93 -1.83 -29.34
C ALA A 215 18.41 -2.92 -28.37
N GLU A 216 19.29 -2.56 -27.42
CA GLU A 216 19.77 -3.46 -26.38
C GLU A 216 18.63 -3.84 -25.42
N MET A 217 17.78 -2.87 -25.06
CA MET A 217 16.64 -3.13 -24.22
C MET A 217 15.58 -4.00 -24.90
N ALA A 218 15.34 -3.81 -26.21
CA ALA A 218 14.42 -4.66 -26.97
C ALA A 218 14.89 -6.13 -27.04
N ALA A 219 16.21 -6.37 -27.14
CA ALA A 219 16.76 -7.71 -27.07
C ALA A 219 16.54 -8.34 -25.67
N ARG A 220 16.81 -7.60 -24.59
CA ARG A 220 16.56 -8.07 -23.22
C ARG A 220 15.07 -8.27 -22.91
N ASP A 221 14.19 -7.44 -23.46
CA ASP A 221 12.74 -7.59 -23.29
C ASP A 221 12.27 -8.96 -23.77
N GLN A 222 12.84 -9.47 -24.88
CA GLN A 222 12.53 -10.80 -25.39
C GLN A 222 13.04 -11.94 -24.49
N GLU A 223 14.23 -11.75 -23.88
CA GLU A 223 14.82 -12.76 -22.98
C GLU A 223 14.03 -12.90 -21.67
N VAL A 224 13.53 -11.78 -21.10
CA VAL A 224 12.84 -11.75 -19.81
C VAL A 224 11.32 -11.83 -19.93
N ALA A 225 10.78 -11.91 -21.15
CA ALA A 225 9.35 -12.00 -21.40
C ALA A 225 8.75 -13.23 -20.69
N GLY A 226 7.77 -12.99 -19.83
CA GLY A 226 7.10 -14.06 -19.08
C GLY A 226 6.15 -14.93 -19.93
N GLY A 227 5.79 -14.47 -21.11
CA GLY A 227 4.82 -15.16 -21.99
C GLY A 227 3.43 -15.31 -21.37
N ILE A 228 3.11 -14.46 -20.38
CA ILE A 228 1.86 -14.50 -19.62
C ILE A 228 0.92 -13.42 -20.15
N GLU A 229 -0.22 -13.85 -20.65
CA GLU A 229 -1.24 -12.92 -21.12
C GLU A 229 -1.90 -12.17 -19.95
N LYS A 230 -2.14 -10.89 -20.16
CA LYS A 230 -2.87 -10.06 -19.18
C LYS A 230 -4.29 -10.60 -19.00
N PRO A 231 -4.75 -10.84 -17.76
CA PRO A 231 -6.11 -11.25 -17.50
C PRO A 231 -7.12 -10.25 -18.05
N ASP A 232 -8.11 -10.71 -18.82
CA ASP A 232 -9.20 -9.84 -19.28
C ASP A 232 -10.08 -9.44 -18.09
N PRO A 233 -10.13 -8.16 -17.68
CA PRO A 233 -10.94 -7.70 -16.55
C PRO A 233 -12.44 -7.88 -16.79
N LYS A 234 -12.88 -8.07 -18.03
CA LYS A 234 -14.29 -8.24 -18.42
C LYS A 234 -14.72 -9.68 -18.66
N GLY A 235 -13.83 -10.66 -18.44
CA GLY A 235 -14.19 -12.08 -18.56
C GLY A 235 -14.79 -12.42 -19.93
N ARG A 236 -14.27 -11.88 -21.04
CA ARG A 236 -14.55 -12.42 -22.37
C ARG A 236 -13.91 -13.80 -22.43
N ARG A 237 -14.70 -14.81 -22.07
CA ARG A 237 -14.34 -16.20 -22.33
C ARG A 237 -13.87 -16.29 -23.78
N ALA A 238 -12.58 -16.60 -23.96
CA ALA A 238 -12.08 -17.03 -25.26
C ALA A 238 -13.07 -18.09 -25.77
N ARG A 239 -13.61 -17.87 -26.94
CA ARG A 239 -14.45 -18.85 -27.66
C ARG A 239 -13.54 -19.96 -28.11
N GLY A 240 -13.07 -20.78 -27.16
CA GLY A 240 -12.44 -22.06 -27.44
C GLY A 240 -13.51 -22.99 -28.01
N THR A 241 -13.31 -23.42 -29.21
CA THR A 241 -14.06 -24.46 -29.90
C THR A 241 -13.90 -25.80 -29.18
N ALA A 242 -14.71 -26.03 -28.15
CA ALA A 242 -15.05 -27.35 -27.65
C ALA A 242 -16.47 -27.27 -27.11
N ALA A 243 -17.42 -27.74 -27.90
CA ALA A 243 -18.81 -27.84 -27.51
C ALA A 243 -18.95 -28.90 -26.40
N ALA A 244 -19.06 -28.45 -25.17
CA ALA A 244 -19.62 -29.24 -24.08
C ALA A 244 -21.15 -29.28 -24.24
N PRO A 245 -21.85 -30.36 -23.90
CA PRO A 245 -23.28 -30.52 -24.13
C PRO A 245 -24.06 -29.46 -23.36
N LYS A 246 -24.99 -28.81 -24.03
CA LYS A 246 -25.90 -27.81 -23.47
C LYS A 246 -26.85 -28.49 -22.49
N GLY A 247 -26.51 -28.50 -21.21
CA GLY A 247 -27.53 -28.63 -20.18
C GLY A 247 -28.42 -27.40 -20.23
N GLU A 248 -29.72 -27.57 -20.11
CA GLU A 248 -30.72 -26.49 -20.11
C GLU A 248 -30.34 -25.45 -19.05
N ARG A 249 -30.08 -24.23 -19.49
CA ARG A 249 -29.78 -23.10 -18.57
C ARG A 249 -31.08 -22.70 -17.88
N ARG A 250 -31.17 -22.93 -16.59
CA ARG A 250 -32.28 -22.43 -15.77
C ARG A 250 -32.43 -20.91 -15.95
N THR A 251 -33.65 -20.47 -16.13
CA THR A 251 -33.97 -19.05 -16.22
C THR A 251 -33.90 -18.41 -14.84
N ARG A 252 -33.75 -17.09 -14.78
CA ARG A 252 -33.72 -16.34 -13.52
C ARG A 252 -34.99 -16.59 -12.69
N ALA A 253 -36.16 -16.58 -13.34
CA ALA A 253 -37.44 -16.85 -12.71
C ALA A 253 -37.50 -18.23 -12.05
N GLN A 254 -36.92 -19.26 -12.71
CA GLN A 254 -36.85 -20.62 -12.14
C GLN A 254 -35.96 -20.67 -10.89
N VAL A 255 -34.80 -20.01 -10.89
CA VAL A 255 -33.90 -19.95 -9.72
C VAL A 255 -34.54 -19.16 -8.59
N GLU A 256 -35.21 -18.05 -8.87
CA GLU A 256 -35.92 -17.24 -7.87
C GLU A 256 -37.11 -18.02 -7.27
N ALA A 257 -37.88 -18.74 -8.10
CA ALA A 257 -38.98 -19.58 -7.59
C ALA A 257 -38.48 -20.70 -6.67
N GLU A 258 -37.41 -21.41 -7.06
CA GLU A 258 -36.81 -22.47 -6.25
C GLU A 258 -36.21 -21.92 -4.92
N ASN A 259 -35.58 -20.74 -4.95
CA ASN A 259 -35.10 -20.07 -3.75
C ASN A 259 -36.23 -19.66 -2.81
N ASN A 260 -37.35 -19.17 -3.36
CA ASN A 260 -38.52 -18.81 -2.58
C ASN A 260 -39.16 -20.05 -1.92
N GLU A 261 -39.22 -21.16 -2.63
CA GLU A 261 -39.70 -22.44 -2.08
C GLU A 261 -38.80 -22.94 -0.93
N LYS A 262 -37.47 -22.90 -1.11
CA LYS A 262 -36.49 -23.24 -0.06
C LYS A 262 -36.59 -22.31 1.16
N MET A 263 -36.88 -21.04 0.95
CA MET A 263 -37.08 -20.08 2.05
C MET A 263 -38.38 -20.32 2.79
N ALA A 264 -39.46 -20.67 2.08
CA ALA A 264 -40.75 -21.02 2.70
C ALA A 264 -40.65 -22.30 3.57
N ASP A 265 -39.96 -23.32 3.04
CA ASP A 265 -39.68 -24.56 3.79
C ASP A 265 -38.80 -24.31 5.04
N TYR A 266 -37.79 -23.45 4.90
CA TYR A 266 -36.97 -23.00 6.03
C TYR A 266 -37.80 -22.28 7.11
N GLN A 267 -38.64 -21.32 6.70
CA GLN A 267 -39.51 -20.58 7.61
C GLN A 267 -40.44 -21.50 8.34
N GLN A 268 -41.03 -22.50 7.66
CA GLN A 268 -41.89 -23.48 8.27
C GLN A 268 -41.14 -24.33 9.33
N LYS A 269 -39.93 -24.79 8.98
CA LYS A 269 -39.09 -25.56 9.94
C LYS A 269 -38.67 -24.75 11.17
N VAL A 270 -38.39 -23.44 10.98
CA VAL A 270 -38.14 -22.52 12.10
C VAL A 270 -39.37 -22.40 12.97
N PHE A 271 -40.55 -22.20 12.38
CA PHE A 271 -41.80 -22.10 13.10
C PHE A 271 -42.13 -23.39 13.87
N ASP A 272 -41.99 -24.55 13.25
CA ASP A 272 -42.21 -25.85 13.87
C ASP A 272 -41.24 -26.06 15.05
N LYS A 273 -39.98 -25.60 14.90
CA LYS A 273 -38.99 -25.74 15.98
C LYS A 273 -39.25 -24.80 17.18
N ILE A 274 -39.76 -23.60 16.90
CA ILE A 274 -40.19 -22.66 17.95
C ILE A 274 -41.44 -23.23 18.66
N ALA A 275 -42.40 -23.81 17.92
CA ALA A 275 -43.58 -24.42 18.47
C ALA A 275 -43.25 -25.65 19.34
N GLU A 276 -42.25 -26.46 18.96
CA GLU A 276 -41.73 -27.58 19.77
C GLU A 276 -41.18 -27.11 21.13
N VAL A 277 -40.51 -25.92 21.15
CA VAL A 277 -39.98 -25.34 22.40
C VAL A 277 -41.09 -24.67 23.23
N ALA A 278 -42.10 -24.11 22.57
CA ALA A 278 -43.26 -23.46 23.22
C ALA A 278 -44.11 -24.44 24.06
N GLY A 279 -44.23 -25.71 23.63
CA GLY A 279 -45.13 -26.68 24.28
C GLY A 279 -46.56 -26.14 24.34
N ASP A 280 -47.20 -26.25 25.54
CA ASP A 280 -48.54 -25.72 25.77
C ASP A 280 -48.59 -24.23 26.21
N SER A 281 -47.47 -23.50 26.13
CA SER A 281 -47.38 -22.10 26.54
C SER A 281 -47.77 -21.18 25.42
N GLU A 282 -48.63 -20.18 25.63
CA GLU A 282 -49.04 -19.17 24.63
C GLU A 282 -47.94 -18.16 24.33
N GLU A 283 -46.90 -18.02 25.16
CA GLU A 283 -45.78 -17.08 24.97
C GLU A 283 -44.43 -17.80 25.17
N VAL A 284 -43.55 -17.69 24.16
CA VAL A 284 -42.15 -18.15 24.23
C VAL A 284 -41.23 -16.94 24.45
N PRO A 285 -40.33 -16.97 25.46
CA PRO A 285 -39.32 -15.89 25.61
C PRO A 285 -38.49 -15.73 24.35
N PHE A 286 -38.20 -14.49 23.99
CA PHE A 286 -37.50 -14.13 22.75
C PHE A 286 -36.14 -14.85 22.59
N ASP A 287 -35.41 -15.01 23.71
CA ASP A 287 -34.09 -15.67 23.72
C ASP A 287 -34.20 -17.18 23.43
N GLU A 288 -35.26 -17.85 23.89
CA GLU A 288 -35.49 -19.27 23.62
C GLU A 288 -35.97 -19.49 22.18
N ALA A 289 -36.83 -18.62 21.68
CA ALA A 289 -37.26 -18.65 20.28
C ALA A 289 -36.09 -18.42 19.31
N ALA A 290 -35.19 -17.47 19.59
CA ALA A 290 -34.00 -17.21 18.83
C ALA A 290 -33.03 -18.41 18.84
N ALA A 291 -32.82 -19.03 20.00
CA ALA A 291 -31.97 -20.22 20.14
C ALA A 291 -32.55 -21.45 19.42
N ALA A 292 -33.89 -21.57 19.33
CA ALA A 292 -34.56 -22.62 18.55
C ALA A 292 -34.39 -22.40 17.05
N ALA A 293 -34.55 -21.16 16.58
CA ALA A 293 -34.38 -20.79 15.19
C ALA A 293 -32.92 -21.02 14.68
N ASP A 294 -31.90 -20.76 15.49
CA ASP A 294 -30.50 -21.02 15.15
C ASP A 294 -30.13 -22.49 14.97
N LYS A 295 -30.95 -23.40 15.50
CA LYS A 295 -30.76 -24.85 15.30
C LYS A 295 -31.22 -25.35 13.94
N VAL A 296 -31.98 -24.55 13.18
CA VAL A 296 -32.44 -24.92 11.84
C VAL A 296 -31.37 -24.54 10.82
N PRO A 297 -30.83 -25.47 10.00
CA PRO A 297 -29.84 -25.17 9.03
C PRO A 297 -30.37 -24.19 7.94
N LYS A 298 -29.64 -23.12 7.69
CA LYS A 298 -30.03 -22.12 6.68
C LYS A 298 -29.97 -22.74 5.29
N PRO A 299 -30.95 -22.43 4.41
CA PRO A 299 -30.99 -22.96 3.05
C PRO A 299 -29.83 -22.45 2.21
N ASP A 300 -29.27 -23.32 1.37
CA ASP A 300 -28.30 -22.92 0.34
C ASP A 300 -29.05 -22.32 -0.87
N LEU A 301 -28.97 -20.99 -0.99
CA LEU A 301 -29.66 -20.24 -2.03
C LEU A 301 -28.74 -20.01 -3.23
N GLU A 302 -29.15 -20.43 -4.39
CA GLU A 302 -28.45 -20.16 -5.65
C GLU A 302 -28.56 -18.68 -6.03
N LYS A 303 -27.42 -18.06 -6.44
CA LYS A 303 -27.45 -16.70 -6.99
C LYS A 303 -28.13 -16.71 -8.37
N PRO A 304 -29.25 -15.99 -8.55
CA PRO A 304 -29.92 -15.96 -9.84
C PRO A 304 -29.01 -15.33 -10.92
N PRO A 305 -29.11 -15.80 -12.16
CA PRO A 305 -28.32 -15.26 -13.27
C PRO A 305 -28.60 -13.77 -13.44
N ARG A 306 -27.55 -13.01 -13.84
CA ARG A 306 -27.68 -11.55 -14.02
C ARG A 306 -28.72 -11.23 -15.10
N ARG A 307 -29.56 -10.23 -14.83
CA ARG A 307 -30.55 -9.71 -15.79
C ARG A 307 -29.90 -9.38 -17.13
N THR A 308 -30.53 -9.81 -18.21
CA THR A 308 -30.12 -9.46 -19.56
C THR A 308 -30.44 -7.98 -19.86
N ARG A 309 -29.80 -7.43 -20.90
CA ARG A 309 -30.05 -6.03 -21.31
C ARG A 309 -31.53 -5.82 -21.72
N ARG A 310 -32.18 -6.86 -22.26
CA ARG A 310 -33.58 -6.83 -22.69
C ARG A 310 -34.54 -6.78 -21.50
N GLU A 311 -34.34 -7.61 -20.50
CA GLU A 311 -35.13 -7.60 -19.24
C GLU A 311 -35.02 -6.26 -18.50
N ARG A 312 -33.85 -5.59 -18.52
CA ARG A 312 -33.68 -4.26 -17.94
C ARG A 312 -34.39 -3.15 -18.73
N GLN A 313 -34.55 -3.33 -20.05
CA GLN A 313 -35.26 -2.36 -20.91
C GLN A 313 -36.76 -2.51 -20.80
N GLU A 314 -37.28 -3.72 -20.62
CA GLU A 314 -38.71 -4.00 -20.45
C GLU A 314 -39.24 -3.49 -19.10
N GLU A 315 -38.45 -3.58 -18.01
CA GLU A 315 -38.82 -2.96 -16.72
C GLU A 315 -38.76 -1.40 -16.74
N ALA A 316 -37.76 -0.84 -17.43
CA ALA A 316 -37.63 0.60 -17.55
C ALA A 316 -38.74 1.23 -18.43
N GLY A 317 -39.44 0.41 -19.25
CA GLY A 317 -40.56 0.85 -20.07
C GLY A 317 -41.92 0.77 -19.39
N GLN A 318 -42.05 0.18 -18.21
CA GLN A 318 -43.27 0.03 -17.44
C GLN A 318 -43.36 0.96 -16.22
N GLY A 319 -42.29 1.71 -15.91
CA GLY A 319 -42.30 2.75 -14.89
C GLY A 319 -42.89 4.02 -15.47
N GLU A 320 -43.99 4.50 -14.87
CA GLU A 320 -44.54 5.86 -15.13
C GLU A 320 -43.39 6.87 -15.15
N LYS A 321 -43.48 7.79 -16.13
CA LYS A 321 -42.53 8.93 -16.24
C LYS A 321 -42.52 9.68 -14.92
N ALA A 322 -41.49 9.43 -14.10
CA ALA A 322 -41.22 10.32 -12.98
C ALA A 322 -40.85 11.67 -13.56
N GLU A 323 -41.68 12.67 -13.27
CA GLU A 323 -41.44 14.07 -13.60
C GLU A 323 -40.09 14.50 -13.02
N ASN A 324 -39.29 15.12 -13.85
CA ASN A 324 -38.00 15.65 -13.47
C ASN A 324 -38.18 16.70 -12.36
N PRO A 325 -37.54 16.58 -11.19
CA PRO A 325 -37.67 17.57 -10.11
C PRO A 325 -37.30 18.99 -10.50
N ALA A 326 -36.58 19.19 -11.61
CA ALA A 326 -36.22 20.50 -12.15
C ALA A 326 -37.39 21.25 -12.84
N ASP A 327 -38.48 20.57 -13.22
CA ASP A 327 -39.60 21.21 -13.89
C ASP A 327 -40.62 21.81 -12.91
N LYS A 328 -40.50 21.56 -11.60
CA LYS A 328 -41.37 22.15 -10.57
C LYS A 328 -41.05 23.61 -10.19
N PHE A 329 -39.98 24.19 -10.74
CA PHE A 329 -39.55 25.55 -10.39
C PHE A 329 -39.68 26.57 -11.52
N LYS A 330 -40.42 26.26 -12.58
CA LYS A 330 -40.58 27.18 -13.73
C LYS A 330 -41.69 28.22 -13.61
N ASP A 331 -42.56 28.11 -12.62
CA ASP A 331 -43.70 29.00 -12.45
C ASP A 331 -43.72 29.68 -11.06
N ILE A 332 -42.65 30.38 -10.69
CA ILE A 332 -42.69 31.35 -9.57
C ILE A 332 -42.59 32.75 -10.18
N PRO A 333 -43.64 33.60 -10.04
CA PRO A 333 -43.54 34.97 -10.52
C PRO A 333 -42.63 35.79 -9.61
N ASP A 334 -41.77 36.57 -10.27
CA ASP A 334 -40.89 37.56 -9.62
C ASP A 334 -41.75 38.62 -8.89
N GLY A 335 -41.43 38.80 -7.61
CA GLY A 335 -41.76 40.02 -6.89
C GLY A 335 -42.78 39.89 -5.79
N GLN A 336 -42.27 39.81 -4.55
CA GLN A 336 -42.69 40.71 -3.45
C GLN A 336 -41.82 40.45 -2.23
N ASP A 337 -41.42 41.57 -1.61
CA ASP A 337 -40.57 41.67 -0.42
C ASP A 337 -41.14 40.85 0.76
N GLU A 338 -40.40 39.84 1.24
CA GLU A 338 -40.68 39.21 2.52
C GLU A 338 -39.62 39.59 3.54
N GLU A 339 -40.09 40.09 4.68
CA GLU A 339 -39.34 40.47 5.86
C GLU A 339 -38.50 39.30 6.41
N PRO A 340 -37.31 39.55 7.01
CA PRO A 340 -36.46 38.50 7.57
C PRO A 340 -37.10 37.88 8.81
N LEU A 341 -37.19 36.57 8.83
CA LEU A 341 -37.63 35.75 9.96
C LEU A 341 -36.74 36.00 11.21
N PRO A 342 -37.35 36.05 12.41
CA PRO A 342 -36.60 36.35 13.64
C PRO A 342 -35.61 35.24 14.00
N MET A 343 -34.35 35.62 14.19
CA MET A 343 -33.30 34.75 14.71
C MET A 343 -33.60 34.36 16.14
N ASN A 344 -33.46 33.07 16.45
CA ASN A 344 -33.54 32.54 17.80
C ASN A 344 -32.41 33.16 18.68
N PRO A 345 -32.69 33.45 19.95
CA PRO A 345 -31.71 34.03 20.86
C PRO A 345 -30.57 33.01 21.16
N PRO A 346 -29.34 33.48 21.39
CA PRO A 346 -28.21 32.63 21.67
C PRO A 346 -28.34 31.94 23.04
N VAL A 347 -28.05 30.65 23.04
CA VAL A 347 -27.94 29.85 24.26
C VAL A 347 -26.68 30.29 25.01
N GLU A 348 -26.83 30.87 26.21
CA GLU A 348 -25.77 31.18 27.14
C GLU A 348 -25.16 29.87 27.69
N GLY A 349 -23.84 29.66 27.52
CA GLY A 349 -23.11 28.60 28.18
C GLY A 349 -21.91 28.09 27.40
N GLY A 350 -20.96 28.95 27.06
CA GLY A 350 -19.69 28.51 26.45
C GLY A 350 -18.50 29.37 26.86
N ARG A 351 -17.53 28.78 27.48
CA ARG A 351 -16.31 29.33 28.09
C ARG A 351 -15.58 30.34 27.20
N LYS A 352 -15.22 31.50 27.74
CA LYS A 352 -14.42 32.55 27.11
C LYS A 352 -13.03 32.06 26.67
N PRO A 353 -12.53 32.45 25.48
CA PRO A 353 -11.15 32.20 25.07
C PRO A 353 -10.19 33.02 25.89
N ARG A 354 -9.08 32.41 26.33
CA ARG A 354 -7.95 33.09 26.98
C ARG A 354 -7.23 33.94 25.93
N GLU A 355 -7.19 35.25 26.15
CA GLU A 355 -6.33 36.20 25.45
C GLU A 355 -4.84 35.85 25.66
N ARG A 356 -4.13 35.57 24.57
CA ARG A 356 -2.67 35.56 24.53
C ARG A 356 -2.19 37.00 24.41
N LYS A 357 -1.61 37.55 25.49
CA LYS A 357 -0.89 38.79 25.45
C LYS A 357 0.32 38.69 24.52
N ALA A 358 0.33 39.47 23.46
CA ALA A 358 1.48 39.72 22.62
C ALA A 358 2.55 40.44 23.49
N ARG A 359 3.76 39.88 23.56
CA ARG A 359 4.93 40.49 24.21
C ARG A 359 5.66 41.27 23.13
N ALA A 360 5.69 42.60 23.34
CA ALA A 360 6.41 43.54 22.48
C ALA A 360 7.92 43.24 22.48
N ILE A 361 8.49 43.28 21.28
CA ILE A 361 9.93 43.26 21.03
C ILE A 361 10.43 44.71 21.18
N GLN A 362 11.35 44.97 22.06
CA GLN A 362 12.20 46.17 22.04
C GLN A 362 13.61 45.78 21.62
N PRO A 363 14.29 46.57 20.79
CA PRO A 363 15.68 46.34 20.40
C PRO A 363 16.65 47.12 21.31
N GLU A 364 17.91 46.70 21.26
CA GLU A 364 19.15 47.35 21.68
C GLU A 364 19.88 46.76 22.90
N GLY A 365 21.15 46.46 22.63
CA GLY A 365 22.20 46.27 23.63
C GLY A 365 23.37 45.44 23.15
N GLN A 366 24.24 46.06 22.39
CA GLN A 366 25.72 45.92 22.29
C GLN A 366 26.40 44.65 22.80
N ALA A 367 27.31 44.20 21.97
CA ALA A 367 28.33 43.18 22.09
C ALA A 367 29.18 43.26 23.36
N GLU A 368 29.37 42.13 24.02
CA GLU A 368 30.58 41.81 24.78
C GLU A 368 31.05 40.40 24.36
N GLN A 369 32.32 40.35 23.96
CA GLN A 369 33.06 39.14 23.64
C GLN A 369 33.44 38.43 24.95
N PRO A 370 33.37 37.11 25.06
CA PRO A 370 34.08 36.41 26.11
C PRO A 370 35.48 36.00 25.63
N GLU A 371 36.42 36.34 26.50
CA GLU A 371 37.84 36.04 26.40
C GLU A 371 38.15 34.54 26.34
N THR A 372 39.16 34.23 25.58
CA THR A 372 39.86 32.93 25.50
C THR A 372 40.67 32.68 26.76
N PRO A 373 40.65 31.48 27.34
CA PRO A 373 41.69 31.06 28.28
C PRO A 373 42.87 30.45 27.50
N GLN A 374 44.04 30.93 27.85
CA GLN A 374 45.36 30.58 27.34
C GLN A 374 45.74 29.13 27.65
N GLU A 375 46.48 28.55 26.71
CA GLU A 375 47.28 27.33 26.79
C GLU A 375 48.23 27.31 27.98
N ALA A 376 48.30 26.17 28.65
CA ALA A 376 49.46 25.79 29.46
C ALA A 376 50.16 24.61 28.76
N VAL A 377 51.27 24.95 28.12
CA VAL A 377 52.28 24.06 27.60
C VAL A 377 52.97 23.39 28.76
N GLN A 378 53.05 22.06 28.75
CA GLN A 378 54.15 21.30 29.43
C GLN A 378 54.65 20.23 28.48
N GLU A 379 55.92 20.42 28.11
CA GLU A 379 56.75 19.49 27.37
C GLU A 379 57.37 18.42 28.32
N PRO A 380 58.04 17.39 27.77
CA PRO A 380 58.10 16.04 28.33
C PRO A 380 59.44 15.76 29.08
N GLU A 381 59.39 14.86 30.03
CA GLU A 381 60.58 14.23 30.55
C GLU A 381 60.80 12.86 29.95
N GLN A 382 62.03 12.69 29.39
CA GLN A 382 62.69 11.47 28.98
C GLN A 382 63.23 10.73 30.19
N ASP A 383 63.13 9.42 30.24
CA ASP A 383 64.16 8.45 30.71
C ASP A 383 63.65 7.05 30.35
N GLY A 384 64.34 6.18 29.71
CA GLY A 384 65.74 5.79 29.75
C GLY A 384 65.85 4.35 30.29
N SER A 385 66.27 3.44 29.45
CA SER A 385 66.88 2.13 29.71
C SER A 385 66.04 0.90 29.24
N ALA A 386 66.43 0.32 28.20
CA ALA A 386 67.54 -0.60 27.92
C ALA A 386 67.24 -2.11 28.17
N ARG A 387 67.36 -2.82 27.09
CA ARG A 387 67.80 -4.21 26.96
C ARG A 387 66.88 -5.36 27.42
N SER A 388 66.52 -6.32 26.49
CA SER A 388 67.37 -7.46 26.20
C SER A 388 66.77 -8.36 25.09
N ARG A 389 67.62 -8.73 24.18
CA ARG A 389 67.50 -9.77 23.15
C ARG A 389 67.25 -11.16 23.74
N ARG A 390 66.50 -12.04 23.00
CA ARG A 390 66.95 -13.42 22.64
C ARG A 390 65.84 -14.08 21.76
N THR A 391 66.09 -14.22 20.54
CA THR A 391 66.49 -15.32 19.63
C THR A 391 65.99 -16.73 19.94
N ARG A 392 65.40 -17.35 18.86
CA ARG A 392 65.46 -18.76 18.42
C ARG A 392 64.61 -19.78 19.18
N ARG A 393 63.84 -20.65 18.53
CA ARG A 393 64.13 -21.62 17.50
C ARG A 393 62.86 -22.41 17.11
N THR A 394 62.64 -22.60 15.85
CA THR A 394 62.25 -23.76 15.03
C THR A 394 61.96 -25.08 15.71
N ARG A 395 60.95 -25.75 15.16
CA ARG A 395 60.74 -27.18 14.87
C ARG A 395 59.50 -27.79 15.52
N GLY A 396 58.78 -28.43 14.60
CA GLY A 396 57.79 -29.45 14.77
C GLY A 396 56.73 -29.38 13.75
#